data_b32e3295a2bee6070d3aa3829fc8a026
#
_entry.id   b32e3295a2bee6070d3aa3829fc8a026
#
_cell.length_a   1.000
_cell.length_b   1.000
_cell.length_c   1.000
_cell.angle_alpha   90.00
_cell.angle_beta   90.00
_cell.angle_gamma   90.00
#
_symmetry.space_group_name_H-M   'P 1'
#
loop_
_entity.id
_entity.type
_entity.pdbx_description
1 polymer ?
#
loop_
_entity_poly.entity_id
_entity_poly.type
_entity_poly.pdbx_seq_one_letter_code
_entity_poly.pdbx_strand_id
1 'polypeptide(L)'
;MNIWKTTLLLVLLFTGITVHAQKVKISLNSDGNLTIWKVKAQAEIEHPSDMMTTRYDTRDWVKATVPGTVFGSYVLEGLEPDPNFADNAYKVDKAKYDRNFWYRTEFNSPEVENGERVWLNFEGVNRKGEIFFNGTRLGLLDGFMHRGNFDITDLLSKNGKNVLAVLVHWVGTPVPNYASPTYMSCAGWDWMPYVPGLLTGITDDVYLTKTGEVSIVDPWIRSKVPSKNKAVLSLQLELRNHTDIEQKGVLKGIIQPGNIEFTEDLVIEAGKQRTFLLDDSKFSQFIIQNPALWWPNGYGQPNLYTCELTYMVNGKASDKQNITFGIREYGSELVDGVLHLKINGEPVYVKGGNWGMSEYMLRCRGEEYDLKLKLHNEMHFNMIRNWIGSVTDDEFYEACDKYG
;
A
#
# COMPACT_ATOMS: atom_id res chain seq x y z
N MET A 1 -40.90 9.55 -58.96
CA MET A 1 -39.48 9.43 -58.55
C MET A 1 -39.40 9.91 -57.12
N ASN A 2 -39.62 8.94 -56.16
CA ASN A 2 -39.70 9.26 -54.74
C ASN A 2 -38.38 8.91 -54.07
N ILE A 3 -37.70 9.96 -53.54
CA ILE A 3 -36.45 9.82 -52.77
C ILE A 3 -36.81 9.60 -51.30
N TRP A 4 -36.53 8.40 -50.79
CA TRP A 4 -36.64 8.09 -49.35
C TRP A 4 -35.45 8.66 -48.63
N LYS A 5 -35.67 9.58 -47.69
CA LYS A 5 -34.68 10.04 -46.73
C LYS A 5 -34.67 9.08 -45.55
N THR A 6 -33.63 8.29 -45.45
CA THR A 6 -33.36 7.45 -44.28
C THR A 6 -32.62 8.32 -43.24
N THR A 7 -33.30 8.66 -42.14
CA THR A 7 -32.69 9.35 -41.00
C THR A 7 -32.00 8.31 -40.13
N LEU A 8 -30.68 8.33 -40.08
CA LEU A 8 -29.88 7.45 -39.20
C LEU A 8 -29.88 8.11 -37.83
N LEU A 9 -30.53 7.46 -36.85
CA LEU A 9 -30.54 7.86 -35.46
C LEU A 9 -29.27 7.31 -34.77
N LEU A 10 -28.29 8.17 -34.56
CA LEU A 10 -27.07 7.81 -33.83
C LEU A 10 -27.36 7.81 -32.33
N VAL A 11 -27.54 6.62 -31.74
CA VAL A 11 -27.64 6.47 -30.28
C VAL A 11 -26.20 6.50 -29.72
N LEU A 12 -25.80 7.63 -29.18
CA LEU A 12 -24.57 7.76 -28.37
C LEU A 12 -24.81 7.10 -27.00
N LEU A 13 -24.34 5.87 -26.87
CA LEU A 13 -24.18 5.23 -25.55
C LEU A 13 -23.06 5.99 -24.81
N PHE A 14 -23.43 6.90 -23.93
CA PHE A 14 -22.53 7.41 -22.89
C PHE A 14 -22.31 6.27 -21.87
N THR A 15 -21.25 5.49 -22.05
CA THR A 15 -20.70 4.71 -20.95
C THR A 15 -20.05 5.72 -20.01
N GLY A 16 -20.78 6.06 -18.96
CA GLY A 16 -20.25 6.87 -17.87
C GLY A 16 -19.06 6.13 -17.26
N ILE A 17 -17.84 6.57 -17.57
CA ILE A 17 -16.67 6.23 -16.78
C ILE A 17 -16.86 6.96 -15.46
N THR A 18 -17.35 6.26 -14.45
CA THR A 18 -17.30 6.74 -13.06
C THR A 18 -15.84 6.78 -12.65
N VAL A 19 -15.23 7.95 -12.77
CA VAL A 19 -13.94 8.23 -12.15
C VAL A 19 -14.19 8.18 -10.64
N HIS A 20 -13.83 7.08 -10.00
CA HIS A 20 -13.85 6.98 -8.55
C HIS A 20 -12.83 7.99 -8.01
N ALA A 21 -13.27 8.89 -7.17
CA ALA A 21 -12.40 9.91 -6.57
C ALA A 21 -11.52 9.23 -5.50
N GLN A 22 -10.43 8.65 -5.93
CA GLN A 22 -9.40 8.09 -5.04
C GLN A 22 -8.65 9.24 -4.35
N LYS A 23 -8.22 9.02 -3.10
CA LYS A 23 -7.31 9.97 -2.42
C LYS A 23 -6.09 10.20 -3.30
N VAL A 24 -5.83 11.45 -3.66
CA VAL A 24 -4.74 11.79 -4.58
C VAL A 24 -3.41 11.47 -3.89
N LYS A 25 -2.73 10.44 -4.38
CA LYS A 25 -1.35 10.12 -4.01
C LYS A 25 -0.41 10.85 -4.99
N ILE A 26 0.52 11.63 -4.48
CA ILE A 26 1.60 12.22 -5.28
C ILE A 26 2.82 11.33 -5.06
N SER A 27 3.13 10.47 -6.04
CA SER A 27 4.24 9.53 -5.94
C SER A 27 5.58 10.24 -5.81
N LEU A 28 6.42 9.76 -4.92
CA LEU A 28 7.84 10.08 -4.80
C LEU A 28 8.72 8.88 -5.19
N ASN A 29 8.15 7.85 -5.78
CA ASN A 29 8.89 6.71 -6.31
C ASN A 29 9.83 7.15 -7.45
N SER A 30 10.82 6.34 -7.76
CA SER A 30 11.78 6.62 -8.83
C SER A 30 11.29 6.23 -10.23
N ASP A 31 10.14 5.56 -10.33
CA ASP A 31 9.50 5.20 -11.58
C ASP A 31 9.06 6.44 -12.38
N GLY A 32 9.12 6.37 -13.68
CA GLY A 32 8.75 7.46 -14.58
C GLY A 32 9.71 8.67 -14.60
N ASN A 33 10.86 8.61 -13.94
CA ASN A 33 11.86 9.70 -13.86
C ASN A 33 11.36 11.04 -13.26
N LEU A 34 10.23 11.03 -12.57
CA LEU A 34 9.68 12.25 -11.95
C LEU A 34 10.43 12.60 -10.67
N THR A 35 10.89 11.60 -9.92
CA THR A 35 11.66 11.76 -8.69
C THR A 35 12.97 10.99 -8.80
N ILE A 36 14.08 11.69 -8.62
CA ILE A 36 15.42 11.09 -8.70
C ILE A 36 15.94 10.85 -7.30
N TRP A 37 16.03 9.59 -6.94
CA TRP A 37 16.68 9.17 -5.71
C TRP A 37 18.16 8.88 -5.95
N LYS A 38 18.94 9.14 -4.92
CA LYS A 38 20.37 8.85 -4.87
C LYS A 38 20.68 8.07 -3.62
N VAL A 39 21.68 7.18 -3.68
CA VAL A 39 22.12 6.35 -2.55
C VAL A 39 23.62 6.37 -2.42
N LYS A 40 24.11 6.43 -1.17
CA LYS A 40 25.54 6.37 -0.84
C LYS A 40 25.74 5.74 0.55
N ALA A 41 26.83 5.00 0.73
CA ALA A 41 27.16 4.39 2.01
C ALA A 41 27.36 5.47 3.09
N GLN A 42 26.84 5.25 4.28
CA GLN A 42 26.91 6.20 5.39
C GLN A 42 28.37 6.58 5.73
N ALA A 43 29.28 5.60 5.72
CA ALA A 43 30.68 5.83 6.06
C ALA A 43 31.44 6.71 5.06
N GLU A 44 30.86 6.96 3.87
CA GLU A 44 31.45 7.81 2.83
C GLU A 44 30.95 9.26 2.88
N ILE A 45 30.15 9.62 3.90
CA ILE A 45 29.59 10.96 4.10
C ILE A 45 30.16 11.55 5.39
N GLU A 46 31.06 12.52 5.25
CA GLU A 46 31.75 13.14 6.39
C GLU A 46 30.81 14.02 7.22
N HIS A 47 29.94 14.78 6.55
CA HIS A 47 29.05 15.74 7.20
C HIS A 47 27.58 15.51 6.79
N PRO A 48 26.86 14.62 7.47
CA PRO A 48 25.47 14.29 7.10
C PRO A 48 24.50 15.47 7.15
N SER A 49 24.75 16.49 7.98
CA SER A 49 23.93 17.71 8.03
C SER A 49 23.92 18.48 6.70
N ASP A 50 25.02 18.47 5.96
CA ASP A 50 25.17 19.26 4.75
C ASP A 50 24.30 18.70 3.61
N MET A 51 24.12 17.39 3.57
CA MET A 51 23.28 16.75 2.56
C MET A 51 21.76 16.99 2.76
N MET A 52 21.36 17.58 3.89
CA MET A 52 19.97 17.96 4.16
C MET A 52 19.57 19.27 3.47
N THR A 53 20.46 19.86 2.65
CA THR A 53 20.23 21.11 1.93
C THR A 53 20.14 20.88 0.43
N THR A 54 19.41 21.74 -0.29
CA THR A 54 19.25 21.67 -1.76
C THR A 54 20.53 22.03 -2.54
N ARG A 55 21.59 22.44 -1.86
CA ARG A 55 22.89 22.81 -2.46
C ARG A 55 23.92 21.69 -2.43
N TYR A 56 23.58 20.56 -1.80
CA TYR A 56 24.49 19.44 -1.66
C TYR A 56 24.72 18.73 -2.99
N ASP A 57 25.99 18.48 -3.32
CA ASP A 57 26.37 17.79 -4.54
C ASP A 57 26.26 16.28 -4.39
N THR A 58 25.42 15.65 -5.21
CA THR A 58 25.20 14.22 -5.23
C THR A 58 25.65 13.56 -6.54
N ARG A 59 26.51 14.21 -7.34
CA ARG A 59 26.95 13.68 -8.65
C ARG A 59 27.71 12.38 -8.55
N ASP A 60 28.39 12.15 -7.43
CA ASP A 60 29.13 10.92 -7.11
C ASP A 60 28.29 9.84 -6.40
N TRP A 61 26.99 10.10 -6.18
CA TRP A 61 26.08 9.13 -5.61
C TRP A 61 25.49 8.24 -6.68
N VAL A 62 25.25 6.97 -6.35
CA VAL A 62 24.56 6.03 -7.23
C VAL A 62 23.08 6.42 -7.36
N LYS A 63 22.53 6.35 -8.56
CA LYS A 63 21.08 6.52 -8.75
C LYS A 63 20.37 5.35 -8.08
N ALA A 64 19.40 5.64 -7.22
CA ALA A 64 18.67 4.65 -6.47
C ALA A 64 17.30 4.37 -7.09
N THR A 65 16.89 3.10 -7.02
CA THR A 65 15.52 2.66 -7.30
C THR A 65 14.73 2.68 -6.02
N VAL A 66 13.59 3.36 -6.03
CA VAL A 66 12.62 3.42 -4.94
C VAL A 66 11.22 3.26 -5.54
N PRO A 67 10.45 2.25 -5.14
CA PRO A 67 10.82 1.14 -4.24
C PRO A 67 11.95 0.27 -4.77
N GLY A 68 12.78 -0.25 -3.85
CA GLY A 68 13.88 -1.14 -4.22
C GLY A 68 14.93 -1.29 -3.13
N THR A 69 16.02 -1.92 -3.51
CA THR A 69 17.15 -2.18 -2.61
C THR A 69 18.41 -1.44 -3.05
N VAL A 70 19.36 -1.27 -2.13
CA VAL A 70 20.69 -0.76 -2.49
C VAL A 70 21.33 -1.65 -3.55
N PHE A 71 21.36 -2.97 -3.32
CA PHE A 71 21.95 -3.92 -4.28
C PHE A 71 21.28 -3.85 -5.64
N GLY A 72 19.93 -3.84 -5.68
CA GLY A 72 19.17 -3.70 -6.93
C GLY A 72 19.50 -2.41 -7.67
N SER A 73 19.69 -1.30 -6.95
CA SER A 73 20.11 -0.02 -7.55
C SER A 73 21.48 -0.11 -8.22
N TYR A 74 22.45 -0.78 -7.60
CA TYR A 74 23.79 -0.99 -8.18
C TYR A 74 23.75 -1.88 -9.42
N VAL A 75 22.89 -2.90 -9.42
CA VAL A 75 22.67 -3.77 -10.61
C VAL A 75 22.08 -2.96 -11.76
N LEU A 76 21.06 -2.15 -11.50
CA LEU A 76 20.40 -1.35 -12.54
C LEU A 76 21.28 -0.25 -13.12
N GLU A 77 22.23 0.29 -12.34
CA GLU A 77 23.21 1.25 -12.82
C GLU A 77 24.47 0.58 -13.45
N GLY A 78 24.45 -0.76 -13.59
CA GLY A 78 25.53 -1.52 -14.23
C GLY A 78 26.81 -1.61 -13.40
N LEU A 79 26.76 -1.31 -12.09
CA LEU A 79 27.88 -1.37 -11.16
C LEU A 79 28.07 -2.77 -10.57
N GLU A 80 27.09 -3.62 -10.71
CA GLU A 80 27.11 -5.04 -10.37
C GLU A 80 26.47 -5.84 -11.52
N PRO A 81 26.92 -7.08 -11.76
CA PRO A 81 26.29 -7.94 -12.76
C PRO A 81 24.90 -8.40 -12.29
N ASP A 82 24.01 -8.70 -13.24
CA ASP A 82 22.69 -9.25 -12.92
C ASP A 82 22.85 -10.59 -12.18
N PRO A 83 22.42 -10.70 -10.92
CA PRO A 83 22.58 -11.90 -10.12
C PRO A 83 21.70 -13.07 -10.59
N ASN A 84 20.70 -12.83 -11.43
CA ASN A 84 19.86 -13.88 -12.03
C ASN A 84 20.56 -14.59 -13.20
N PHE A 85 21.71 -14.07 -13.65
CA PHE A 85 22.44 -14.69 -14.76
C PHE A 85 23.58 -15.56 -14.24
N ALA A 86 23.55 -16.85 -14.58
CA ALA A 86 24.55 -17.84 -14.25
C ALA A 86 24.90 -17.89 -12.75
N ASP A 87 26.18 -17.76 -12.39
CA ASP A 87 26.70 -17.78 -11.02
C ASP A 87 27.00 -16.37 -10.44
N ASN A 88 26.49 -15.32 -11.05
CA ASN A 88 26.80 -13.94 -10.66
C ASN A 88 26.40 -13.63 -9.21
N ALA A 89 25.32 -14.22 -8.71
CA ALA A 89 24.90 -14.04 -7.31
C ALA A 89 25.97 -14.45 -6.29
N TYR A 90 26.85 -15.41 -6.65
CA TYR A 90 27.94 -15.90 -5.79
C TYR A 90 29.21 -15.08 -5.91
N LYS A 91 29.31 -14.18 -6.90
CA LYS A 91 30.50 -13.36 -7.17
C LYS A 91 30.46 -11.99 -6.50
N VAL A 92 29.29 -11.60 -5.98
CA VAL A 92 29.10 -10.29 -5.34
C VAL A 92 29.88 -10.20 -4.04
N ASP A 93 30.65 -9.12 -3.87
CA ASP A 93 31.27 -8.79 -2.57
C ASP A 93 30.19 -8.30 -1.60
N LYS A 94 29.74 -9.19 -0.71
CA LYS A 94 28.68 -8.92 0.26
C LYS A 94 29.06 -7.81 1.24
N ALA A 95 30.34 -7.67 1.61
CA ALA A 95 30.82 -6.66 2.55
C ALA A 95 30.55 -5.22 2.05
N LYS A 96 30.44 -5.05 0.74
CA LYS A 96 30.09 -3.77 0.12
C LYS A 96 28.66 -3.32 0.50
N TYR A 97 27.76 -4.26 0.78
CA TYR A 97 26.35 -4.00 1.07
C TYR A 97 25.99 -4.20 2.54
N ASP A 98 26.83 -4.86 3.32
CA ASP A 98 26.62 -5.15 4.75
C ASP A 98 26.94 -3.91 5.61
N ARG A 99 26.30 -2.79 5.30
CA ARG A 99 26.50 -1.48 5.93
C ARG A 99 25.27 -0.59 5.81
N ASN A 100 25.25 0.54 6.53
CA ASN A 100 24.18 1.53 6.44
C ASN A 100 24.33 2.41 5.18
N PHE A 101 23.18 2.86 4.65
CA PHE A 101 23.14 3.71 3.48
C PHE A 101 22.22 4.90 3.68
N TRP A 102 22.63 6.05 3.14
CA TRP A 102 21.80 7.22 2.97
C TRP A 102 21.13 7.17 1.61
N TYR A 103 19.80 7.32 1.61
CA TYR A 103 19.00 7.67 0.46
C TYR A 103 18.68 9.16 0.51
N ARG A 104 18.65 9.82 -0.64
CA ARG A 104 18.32 11.24 -0.73
C ARG A 104 17.60 11.54 -2.02
N THR A 105 16.58 12.41 -1.93
CA THR A 105 15.90 12.97 -3.09
C THR A 105 15.53 14.43 -2.86
N GLU A 106 15.23 15.13 -3.93
CA GLU A 106 14.65 16.48 -3.93
C GLU A 106 13.37 16.48 -4.75
N PHE A 107 12.37 17.21 -4.25
CA PHE A 107 11.10 17.38 -4.96
C PHE A 107 10.49 18.76 -4.69
N ASN A 108 9.60 19.20 -5.56
CA ASN A 108 8.92 20.48 -5.40
C ASN A 108 7.81 20.36 -4.35
N SER A 109 7.59 21.44 -3.59
CA SER A 109 6.44 21.51 -2.67
C SER A 109 5.14 21.35 -3.45
N PRO A 110 4.21 20.51 -2.98
CA PRO A 110 2.86 20.49 -3.52
C PRO A 110 2.16 21.82 -3.21
N GLU A 111 1.20 22.19 -4.02
CA GLU A 111 0.27 23.27 -3.68
C GLU A 111 -0.55 22.86 -2.44
N VAL A 112 -0.70 23.78 -1.49
CA VAL A 112 -1.43 23.54 -0.22
C VAL A 112 -2.43 24.66 -0.02
N GLU A 113 -3.71 24.28 0.10
CA GLU A 113 -4.79 25.22 0.43
C GLU A 113 -4.83 25.51 1.94
N ASN A 114 -5.50 26.61 2.31
CA ASN A 114 -5.67 26.94 3.72
C ASN A 114 -6.51 25.86 4.44
N GLY A 115 -5.97 25.33 5.53
CA GLY A 115 -6.57 24.23 6.30
C GLY A 115 -6.21 22.84 5.79
N GLU A 116 -5.48 22.70 4.68
CA GLU A 116 -4.94 21.42 4.25
C GLU A 116 -3.66 21.05 5.02
N ARG A 117 -3.46 19.74 5.17
CA ARG A 117 -2.25 19.10 5.67
C ARG A 117 -1.63 18.21 4.62
N VAL A 118 -0.31 18.16 4.62
CA VAL A 118 0.47 17.30 3.73
C VAL A 118 1.17 16.23 4.54
N TRP A 119 0.94 14.99 4.15
CA TRP A 119 1.48 13.79 4.79
C TRP A 119 2.52 13.15 3.91
N LEU A 120 3.70 12.89 4.46
CA LEU A 120 4.71 12.04 3.85
C LEU A 120 4.49 10.61 4.32
N ASN A 121 4.27 9.71 3.36
CA ASN A 121 3.96 8.31 3.63
C ASN A 121 5.10 7.42 3.15
N PHE A 122 5.41 6.39 3.94
CA PHE A 122 6.29 5.29 3.62
C PHE A 122 5.54 3.98 3.87
N GLU A 123 5.44 3.12 2.87
CA GLU A 123 4.83 1.80 3.03
C GLU A 123 5.84 0.76 3.56
N GLY A 124 7.15 0.93 3.29
CA GLY A 124 8.17 0.05 3.82
C GLY A 124 9.60 0.56 3.69
N VAL A 125 10.39 0.35 4.75
CA VAL A 125 11.84 0.55 4.76
C VAL A 125 12.49 -0.66 5.43
N ASN A 126 13.34 -1.37 4.73
CA ASN A 126 13.97 -2.57 5.27
C ASN A 126 15.42 -2.31 5.70
N ARG A 127 15.74 -2.54 6.93
CA ARG A 127 14.85 -2.90 8.05
C ARG A 127 14.44 -1.70 8.87
N LYS A 128 15.34 -0.72 9.05
CA LYS A 128 15.22 0.41 9.95
C LYS A 128 15.58 1.68 9.22
N GLY A 129 14.66 2.64 9.15
CA GLY A 129 14.85 3.91 8.48
C GLY A 129 14.70 5.11 9.41
N GLU A 130 15.70 5.97 9.48
CA GLU A 130 15.56 7.28 10.08
C GLU A 130 15.20 8.28 9.01
N ILE A 131 14.07 8.95 9.18
CA ILE A 131 13.48 9.84 8.18
C ILE A 131 13.79 11.28 8.54
N PHE A 132 14.34 12.04 7.56
CA PHE A 132 14.68 13.46 7.69
C PHE A 132 14.04 14.24 6.55
N PHE A 133 13.42 15.35 6.88
CA PHE A 133 12.80 16.25 5.92
C PHE A 133 13.26 17.68 6.14
N ASN A 134 13.87 18.30 5.14
CA ASN A 134 14.46 19.65 5.21
C ASN A 134 15.34 19.88 6.46
N GLY A 135 16.13 18.86 6.83
CA GLY A 135 17.00 18.90 8.01
C GLY A 135 16.33 18.52 9.33
N THR A 136 15.03 18.40 9.37
CA THR A 136 14.27 17.98 10.55
C THR A 136 14.12 16.46 10.59
N ARG A 137 14.47 15.82 11.71
CA ARG A 137 14.23 14.40 11.93
C ARG A 137 12.75 14.18 12.24
N LEU A 138 12.05 13.47 11.36
CA LEU A 138 10.62 13.17 11.52
C LEU A 138 10.37 11.98 12.44
N GLY A 139 11.19 10.92 12.32
CA GLY A 139 10.98 9.72 13.10
C GLY A 139 11.83 8.53 12.68
N LEU A 140 11.44 7.38 13.20
CA LEU A 140 12.10 6.11 12.99
C LEU A 140 11.06 5.06 12.58
N LEU A 141 11.33 4.35 11.50
CA LEU A 141 10.62 3.13 11.11
C LEU A 141 11.50 1.93 11.46
N ASP A 142 11.01 0.99 12.26
CA ASP A 142 11.78 -0.20 12.68
C ASP A 142 10.97 -1.46 12.37
N GLY A 143 11.34 -2.12 11.30
CA GLY A 143 10.65 -3.29 10.74
C GLY A 143 10.12 -3.02 9.31
N PHE A 144 10.32 -3.98 8.42
CA PHE A 144 9.97 -3.84 6.99
C PHE A 144 8.47 -3.69 6.72
N MET A 145 7.61 -4.08 7.67
CA MET A 145 6.15 -3.87 7.63
C MET A 145 5.71 -2.62 8.39
N HIS A 146 6.63 -1.84 8.95
CA HIS A 146 6.30 -0.64 9.70
C HIS A 146 6.09 0.53 8.74
N ARG A 147 4.83 0.88 8.51
CA ARG A 147 4.43 2.02 7.69
C ARG A 147 4.64 3.35 8.42
N GLY A 148 5.03 4.38 7.69
CA GLY A 148 5.25 5.73 8.22
C GLY A 148 4.25 6.72 7.65
N ASN A 149 3.70 7.57 8.52
CA ASN A 149 2.85 8.68 8.13
C ASN A 149 3.26 9.92 8.95
N PHE A 150 3.86 10.90 8.28
CA PHE A 150 4.44 12.07 8.92
C PHE A 150 3.78 13.34 8.40
N ASP A 151 3.30 14.20 9.31
CA ASP A 151 2.86 15.55 8.96
C ASP A 151 4.07 16.42 8.63
N ILE A 152 4.15 16.87 7.39
CA ILE A 152 5.24 17.73 6.90
C ILE A 152 4.75 19.13 6.53
N THR A 153 3.50 19.46 6.83
CA THR A 153 2.83 20.71 6.41
C THR A 153 3.67 21.94 6.74
N ASP A 154 4.07 22.07 8.01
CA ASP A 154 4.81 23.23 8.49
C ASP A 154 6.30 23.20 8.11
N LEU A 155 6.78 22.07 7.59
CA LEU A 155 8.17 21.86 7.19
C LEU A 155 8.38 22.08 5.69
N LEU A 156 7.31 22.26 4.90
CA LEU A 156 7.39 22.46 3.46
C LEU A 156 8.17 23.75 3.14
N SER A 157 9.06 23.64 2.17
CA SER A 157 9.84 24.76 1.69
C SER A 157 8.96 25.80 1.01
N LYS A 158 9.00 27.04 1.48
CA LYS A 158 8.33 28.19 0.86
C LYS A 158 8.94 28.57 -0.51
N ASN A 159 10.16 28.14 -0.77
CA ASN A 159 10.90 28.43 -2.01
C ASN A 159 10.83 27.30 -3.05
N GLY A 160 9.93 26.35 -2.86
CA GLY A 160 9.55 25.35 -3.85
C GLY A 160 10.27 24.01 -3.76
N LYS A 161 11.52 23.89 -3.30
CA LYS A 161 12.25 22.61 -3.24
C LYS A 161 12.42 22.09 -1.81
N ASN A 162 12.11 20.80 -1.64
CA ASN A 162 12.32 20.06 -0.39
C ASN A 162 13.41 19.01 -0.57
N VAL A 163 14.05 18.66 0.52
CA VAL A 163 15.00 17.54 0.63
C VAL A 163 14.43 16.49 1.54
N LEU A 164 14.35 15.27 1.04
CA LEU A 164 14.02 14.08 1.81
C LEU A 164 15.25 13.20 1.87
N ALA A 165 15.69 12.86 3.08
CA ALA A 165 16.80 11.96 3.31
C ALA A 165 16.39 10.84 4.27
N VAL A 166 16.85 9.63 3.99
CA VAL A 166 16.55 8.43 4.78
C VAL A 166 17.85 7.70 5.07
N LEU A 167 18.19 7.55 6.35
CA LEU A 167 19.26 6.65 6.76
C LEU A 167 18.69 5.25 6.93
N VAL A 168 19.03 4.36 6.03
CA VAL A 168 18.64 2.95 6.12
C VAL A 168 19.74 2.16 6.81
N HIS A 169 19.39 1.57 7.95
CA HIS A 169 20.31 0.76 8.72
C HIS A 169 20.32 -0.67 8.22
N TRP A 170 21.51 -1.21 8.03
CA TRP A 170 21.68 -2.62 7.74
C TRP A 170 21.20 -3.49 8.91
N VAL A 171 20.67 -4.64 8.58
CA VAL A 171 20.04 -5.57 9.53
C VAL A 171 20.99 -6.14 10.57
N GLY A 172 22.30 -6.12 10.29
CA GLY A 172 23.31 -6.82 11.09
C GLY A 172 23.58 -8.22 10.55
N THR A 173 23.85 -9.17 11.41
CA THR A 173 24.10 -10.56 11.01
C THR A 173 22.87 -11.20 10.33
N PRO A 174 23.09 -12.12 9.38
CA PRO A 174 22.02 -12.88 8.75
C PRO A 174 21.11 -13.46 9.81
N VAL A 175 19.85 -13.27 9.59
CA VAL A 175 18.83 -13.52 10.57
C VAL A 175 18.68 -14.99 10.86
N PRO A 176 18.93 -15.43 12.06
CA PRO A 176 18.73 -16.82 12.41
C PRO A 176 17.43 -17.04 13.15
N ASN A 177 16.51 -16.09 13.29
CA ASN A 177 15.42 -16.34 14.18
C ASN A 177 14.04 -15.86 13.76
N TYR A 178 13.05 -16.63 14.22
CA TYR A 178 11.64 -16.60 13.92
C TYR A 178 10.90 -15.29 14.25
N ALA A 179 11.58 -14.32 14.80
CA ALA A 179 11.01 -13.02 15.17
C ALA A 179 11.74 -11.84 14.50
N SER A 180 12.31 -12.06 13.35
CA SER A 180 13.03 -11.01 12.65
C SER A 180 12.08 -9.98 12.05
N PRO A 181 12.29 -8.69 12.28
CA PRO A 181 11.55 -7.61 11.64
C PRO A 181 12.06 -7.30 10.22
N THR A 182 12.56 -8.31 9.48
CA THR A 182 13.07 -8.19 8.11
C THR A 182 12.62 -9.37 7.25
N TYR A 183 12.84 -9.25 5.92
CA TYR A 183 12.55 -10.31 4.95
C TYR A 183 13.43 -11.55 5.18
N MET A 184 12.90 -12.54 5.85
CA MET A 184 13.65 -13.78 6.12
C MET A 184 14.01 -14.57 4.86
N SER A 185 13.22 -14.42 3.80
CA SER A 185 13.48 -15.04 2.50
C SER A 185 14.84 -14.67 1.90
N CYS A 186 15.40 -13.50 2.25
CA CYS A 186 16.67 -13.02 1.72
C CYS A 186 17.91 -13.60 2.38
N ALA A 187 17.76 -14.39 3.45
CA ALA A 187 18.88 -14.92 4.25
C ALA A 187 19.64 -16.11 3.61
N GLY A 188 19.15 -16.61 2.47
CA GLY A 188 19.70 -17.78 1.76
C GLY A 188 19.04 -19.07 2.19
N TRP A 189 18.36 -19.72 1.24
CA TRP A 189 17.63 -20.97 1.40
C TRP A 189 17.93 -21.89 0.21
N ASP A 190 17.48 -23.12 0.25
CA ASP A 190 17.61 -24.07 -0.87
C ASP A 190 16.88 -23.62 -2.16
N TRP A 191 15.91 -22.73 -2.04
CA TRP A 191 15.10 -22.17 -3.14
C TRP A 191 15.43 -20.72 -3.48
N MET A 192 16.26 -20.02 -2.69
CA MET A 192 16.68 -18.64 -2.92
C MET A 192 18.09 -18.37 -2.42
N PRO A 193 18.97 -17.76 -3.21
CA PRO A 193 20.32 -17.41 -2.77
C PRO A 193 20.28 -16.34 -1.68
N TYR A 194 21.39 -16.21 -0.94
CA TYR A 194 21.59 -15.07 -0.05
C TYR A 194 21.61 -13.77 -0.84
N VAL A 195 20.79 -12.81 -0.44
CA VAL A 195 20.70 -11.50 -1.10
C VAL A 195 21.68 -10.53 -0.47
N PRO A 196 22.62 -9.93 -1.23
CA PRO A 196 23.56 -8.95 -0.70
C PRO A 196 22.85 -7.80 0.02
N GLY A 197 23.36 -7.46 1.24
CA GLY A 197 22.76 -6.43 2.08
C GLY A 197 21.38 -6.78 2.65
N LEU A 198 20.91 -8.03 2.51
CA LEU A 198 19.65 -8.52 3.06
C LEU A 198 18.44 -7.60 2.74
N LEU A 199 18.33 -7.17 1.48
CA LEU A 199 17.29 -6.27 1.00
C LEU A 199 17.26 -4.89 1.68
N THR A 200 18.40 -4.41 2.19
CA THR A 200 18.50 -3.03 2.71
C THR A 200 18.04 -2.03 1.67
N GLY A 201 17.06 -1.20 2.00
CA GLY A 201 16.50 -0.21 1.07
C GLY A 201 15.18 0.40 1.51
N ILE A 202 14.67 1.28 0.67
CA ILE A 202 13.28 1.75 0.72
C ILE A 202 12.48 0.77 -0.14
N THR A 203 11.86 -0.19 0.52
CA THR A 203 11.38 -1.42 -0.12
C THR A 203 9.97 -1.33 -0.65
N ASP A 204 9.25 -0.28 -0.28
CA ASP A 204 7.87 -0.05 -0.71
C ASP A 204 7.63 1.43 -1.02
N ASP A 205 6.41 1.79 -1.41
CA ASP A 205 6.05 3.10 -1.92
C ASP A 205 6.36 4.25 -0.97
N VAL A 206 6.79 5.37 -1.57
CA VAL A 206 6.92 6.67 -0.92
C VAL A 206 6.06 7.67 -1.67
N TYR A 207 5.17 8.35 -0.95
CA TYR A 207 4.25 9.29 -1.59
C TYR A 207 3.76 10.37 -0.63
N LEU A 208 3.20 11.43 -1.19
CA LEU A 208 2.49 12.45 -0.42
C LEU A 208 0.99 12.25 -0.57
N THR A 209 0.26 12.56 0.51
CA THR A 209 -1.19 12.70 0.50
C THR A 209 -1.58 14.01 1.16
N LYS A 210 -2.83 14.44 0.89
CA LYS A 210 -3.40 15.62 1.52
C LYS A 210 -4.67 15.26 2.26
N THR A 211 -4.89 15.93 3.38
CA THR A 211 -6.17 15.92 4.10
C THR A 211 -6.52 17.36 4.54
N GLY A 212 -7.74 17.57 4.96
CA GLY A 212 -8.09 18.74 5.77
C GLY A 212 -7.72 18.52 7.26
N GLU A 213 -8.50 19.14 8.12
CA GLU A 213 -8.27 19.19 9.57
C GLU A 213 -8.53 17.85 10.28
N VAL A 214 -9.33 16.96 9.66
CA VAL A 214 -9.64 15.61 10.18
C VAL A 214 -9.36 14.58 9.12
N SER A 215 -8.64 13.52 9.48
CA SER A 215 -8.36 12.38 8.59
C SER A 215 -9.15 11.14 8.98
N ILE A 216 -9.45 10.32 7.97
CA ILE A 216 -9.99 8.95 8.10
C ILE A 216 -8.79 8.00 8.15
N VAL A 217 -8.72 7.18 9.20
CA VAL A 217 -7.64 6.21 9.42
C VAL A 217 -8.23 4.81 9.48
N ASP A 218 -7.57 3.87 8.83
CA ASP A 218 -7.86 2.44 8.85
C ASP A 218 -9.35 2.06 8.71
N PRO A 219 -10.05 2.56 7.68
CA PRO A 219 -11.44 2.18 7.47
C PRO A 219 -11.53 0.72 7.04
N TRP A 220 -12.36 -0.06 7.73
CA TRP A 220 -12.49 -1.50 7.53
C TRP A 220 -13.94 -1.93 7.47
N ILE A 221 -14.36 -2.48 6.32
CA ILE A 221 -15.68 -3.06 6.14
C ILE A 221 -15.61 -4.56 6.39
N ARG A 222 -16.44 -5.02 7.29
CA ARG A 222 -16.62 -6.44 7.60
C ARG A 222 -18.00 -6.91 7.17
N SER A 223 -18.09 -8.17 6.78
CA SER A 223 -19.34 -8.83 6.45
C SER A 223 -19.58 -10.08 7.28
N LYS A 224 -20.84 -10.31 7.63
CA LYS A 224 -21.37 -11.61 8.06
C LYS A 224 -22.30 -12.11 6.98
N VAL A 225 -22.32 -13.41 6.75
CA VAL A 225 -23.13 -14.06 5.70
C VAL A 225 -24.02 -15.12 6.37
N PRO A 226 -25.11 -14.73 7.06
CA PRO A 226 -26.00 -15.67 7.74
C PRO A 226 -26.63 -16.67 6.78
N SER A 227 -26.76 -16.32 5.50
CA SER A 227 -27.18 -17.21 4.40
C SER A 227 -26.67 -16.66 3.08
N LYS A 228 -26.66 -17.49 2.02
CA LYS A 228 -26.29 -17.04 0.65
C LYS A 228 -27.15 -15.88 0.13
N ASN A 229 -28.35 -15.69 0.69
CA ASN A 229 -29.27 -14.64 0.26
C ASN A 229 -29.27 -13.42 1.20
N LYS A 230 -28.41 -13.39 2.21
CA LYS A 230 -28.36 -12.28 3.17
C LYS A 230 -26.94 -12.04 3.66
N ALA A 231 -26.49 -10.79 3.57
CA ALA A 231 -25.28 -10.32 4.22
C ALA A 231 -25.59 -9.15 5.16
N VAL A 232 -24.74 -8.99 6.19
CA VAL A 232 -24.79 -7.88 7.14
C VAL A 232 -23.44 -7.24 7.18
N LEU A 233 -23.37 -5.96 6.85
CA LEU A 233 -22.13 -5.20 6.85
C LEU A 233 -21.93 -4.46 8.18
N SER A 234 -20.69 -4.20 8.50
CA SER A 234 -20.28 -3.22 9.49
C SER A 234 -19.04 -2.48 9.02
N LEU A 235 -18.96 -1.17 9.29
CA LEU A 235 -17.83 -0.31 9.00
C LEU A 235 -17.19 0.13 10.31
N GLN A 236 -15.94 -0.19 10.52
CA GLN A 236 -15.11 0.37 11.57
C GLN A 236 -14.14 1.36 10.93
N LEU A 237 -14.00 2.53 11.51
CA LEU A 237 -13.01 3.52 11.10
C LEU A 237 -12.55 4.32 12.30
N GLU A 238 -11.42 4.96 12.16
CA GLU A 238 -10.92 5.93 13.10
C GLU A 238 -10.90 7.31 12.46
N LEU A 239 -11.31 8.33 13.20
CA LEU A 239 -11.13 9.73 12.82
C LEU A 239 -10.10 10.36 13.73
N ARG A 240 -9.17 11.12 13.13
CA ARG A 240 -8.15 11.86 13.85
C ARG A 240 -8.28 13.35 13.57
N ASN A 241 -8.52 14.13 14.64
CA ASN A 241 -8.54 15.58 14.59
C ASN A 241 -7.12 16.13 14.81
N HIS A 242 -6.61 16.87 13.82
CA HIS A 242 -5.27 17.44 13.82
C HIS A 242 -5.24 18.90 14.30
N THR A 243 -6.35 19.40 14.84
CA THR A 243 -6.46 20.78 15.33
C THR A 243 -6.57 20.82 16.86
N ASP A 244 -6.40 22.00 17.42
CA ASP A 244 -6.50 22.28 18.86
C ASP A 244 -7.93 22.63 19.31
N ILE A 245 -8.92 22.49 18.42
CA ILE A 245 -10.34 22.68 18.70
C ILE A 245 -11.14 21.43 18.37
N GLU A 246 -12.32 21.29 19.01
CA GLU A 246 -13.30 20.23 18.66
C GLU A 246 -13.76 20.40 17.22
N GLN A 247 -13.79 19.30 16.46
CA GLN A 247 -14.29 19.26 15.09
C GLN A 247 -15.60 18.49 15.01
N LYS A 248 -16.60 19.13 14.40
CA LYS A 248 -17.90 18.52 14.06
C LYS A 248 -17.98 18.35 12.57
N GLY A 249 -18.35 17.16 12.16
CA GLY A 249 -18.41 16.85 10.74
C GLY A 249 -19.37 15.75 10.41
N VAL A 250 -19.50 15.48 9.12
CA VAL A 250 -20.43 14.51 8.57
C VAL A 250 -19.64 13.48 7.78
N LEU A 251 -19.68 12.22 8.22
CA LEU A 251 -19.22 11.10 7.44
C LEU A 251 -20.31 10.73 6.43
N LYS A 252 -19.93 10.66 5.15
CA LYS A 252 -20.77 10.15 4.07
C LYS A 252 -20.12 8.92 3.48
N GLY A 253 -20.90 7.90 3.16
CA GLY A 253 -20.43 6.71 2.49
C GLY A 253 -21.40 6.27 1.40
N ILE A 254 -20.84 5.72 0.31
CA ILE A 254 -21.58 5.13 -0.80
C ILE A 254 -20.96 3.79 -1.13
N ILE A 255 -21.72 2.70 -1.06
CA ILE A 255 -21.26 1.36 -1.43
C ILE A 255 -21.82 0.99 -2.80
N GLN A 256 -20.95 0.51 -3.68
CA GLN A 256 -21.29 0.03 -5.00
C GLN A 256 -20.83 -1.44 -5.18
N PRO A 257 -21.56 -2.27 -5.95
CA PRO A 257 -22.87 -1.98 -6.56
C PRO A 257 -24.00 -1.90 -5.52
N GLY A 258 -25.10 -1.28 -5.90
CA GLY A 258 -26.31 -1.20 -5.07
C GLY A 258 -26.65 0.21 -4.59
N ASN A 259 -25.74 1.17 -4.78
CA ASN A 259 -25.92 2.58 -4.38
C ASN A 259 -26.41 2.71 -2.93
N ILE A 260 -25.71 1.99 -2.01
CA ILE A 260 -26.05 1.98 -0.58
C ILE A 260 -25.42 3.20 0.07
N GLU A 261 -26.24 4.22 0.32
CA GLU A 261 -25.79 5.47 0.92
C GLU A 261 -26.02 5.47 2.43
N PHE A 262 -25.10 6.08 3.16
CA PHE A 262 -25.24 6.33 4.60
C PHE A 262 -24.56 7.64 4.98
N THR A 263 -25.05 8.23 6.06
CA THR A 263 -24.53 9.49 6.58
C THR A 263 -24.57 9.48 8.10
N GLU A 264 -23.49 9.97 8.72
CA GLU A 264 -23.34 10.03 10.18
C GLU A 264 -22.71 11.32 10.63
N ASP A 265 -23.36 12.01 11.59
CA ASP A 265 -22.79 13.17 12.27
C ASP A 265 -21.83 12.71 13.36
N LEU A 266 -20.56 13.09 13.25
CA LEU A 266 -19.51 12.67 14.17
C LEU A 266 -18.75 13.88 14.73
N VAL A 267 -18.37 13.76 16.01
CA VAL A 267 -17.63 14.79 16.75
C VAL A 267 -16.35 14.20 17.27
N ILE A 268 -15.23 14.93 17.09
CA ILE A 268 -13.91 14.53 17.56
C ILE A 268 -13.30 15.71 18.34
N GLU A 269 -12.90 15.44 19.58
CA GLU A 269 -12.27 16.43 20.45
C GLU A 269 -10.92 16.89 19.86
N ALA A 270 -10.46 18.05 20.31
CA ALA A 270 -9.20 18.67 19.91
C ALA A 270 -8.00 17.72 20.07
N GLY A 271 -7.23 17.53 19.00
CA GLY A 271 -6.02 16.69 18.99
C GLY A 271 -6.26 15.21 19.31
N LYS A 272 -7.50 14.73 19.26
CA LYS A 272 -7.86 13.34 19.61
C LYS A 272 -8.09 12.50 18.35
N GLN A 273 -8.05 11.21 18.61
CA GLN A 273 -8.34 10.12 17.71
C GLN A 273 -9.44 9.28 18.34
N ARG A 274 -10.44 8.91 17.55
CA ARG A 274 -11.57 8.12 18.04
C ARG A 274 -12.01 7.09 17.02
N THR A 275 -12.21 5.85 17.49
CA THR A 275 -12.77 4.77 16.68
C THR A 275 -14.28 4.81 16.69
N PHE A 276 -14.89 4.62 15.53
CA PHE A 276 -16.33 4.52 15.32
C PHE A 276 -16.66 3.17 14.70
N LEU A 277 -17.80 2.60 15.15
CA LEU A 277 -18.38 1.41 14.56
C LEU A 277 -19.80 1.76 14.08
N LEU A 278 -20.02 1.60 12.78
CA LEU A 278 -21.30 1.75 12.12
C LEU A 278 -21.78 0.35 11.70
N ASP A 279 -23.00 -0.02 12.10
CA ASP A 279 -23.56 -1.35 11.84
C ASP A 279 -25.04 -1.30 11.50
N ASP A 280 -25.66 -2.46 11.31
CA ASP A 280 -27.06 -2.61 10.96
C ASP A 280 -28.05 -2.21 12.05
N SER A 281 -27.60 -2.04 13.28
CA SER A 281 -28.46 -1.53 14.36
C SER A 281 -28.90 -0.07 14.11
N LYS A 282 -28.04 0.69 13.44
CA LYS A 282 -28.31 2.08 13.05
C LYS A 282 -28.61 2.24 11.57
N PHE A 283 -27.98 1.45 10.72
CA PHE A 283 -28.06 1.53 9.25
C PHE A 283 -28.71 0.27 8.68
N SER A 284 -30.05 0.22 8.60
CA SER A 284 -30.79 -0.93 8.08
C SER A 284 -30.36 -1.32 6.64
N GLN A 285 -29.86 -0.36 5.85
CA GLN A 285 -29.32 -0.58 4.50
C GLN A 285 -27.99 -1.39 4.49
N PHE A 286 -27.35 -1.61 5.64
CA PHE A 286 -26.22 -2.52 5.77
C PHE A 286 -26.66 -4.00 5.77
N ILE A 287 -27.95 -4.27 5.82
CA ILE A 287 -28.53 -5.59 5.55
C ILE A 287 -28.77 -5.73 4.06
N ILE A 288 -27.92 -6.47 3.38
CA ILE A 288 -27.99 -6.66 1.93
C ILE A 288 -28.73 -7.94 1.63
N GLN A 289 -29.82 -7.85 0.84
CA GLN A 289 -30.54 -9.02 0.34
C GLN A 289 -29.96 -9.44 -1.00
N ASN A 290 -29.79 -10.76 -1.19
CA ASN A 290 -29.20 -11.37 -2.39
C ASN A 290 -27.86 -10.73 -2.80
N PRO A 291 -26.85 -10.68 -1.88
CA PRO A 291 -25.56 -10.06 -2.17
C PRO A 291 -24.83 -10.85 -3.27
N ALA A 292 -24.03 -10.14 -4.07
CA ALA A 292 -23.03 -10.76 -4.92
C ALA A 292 -21.84 -11.18 -4.03
N LEU A 293 -21.87 -12.41 -3.53
CA LEU A 293 -20.82 -12.93 -2.65
C LEU A 293 -19.48 -13.07 -3.37
N TRP A 294 -18.40 -12.81 -2.64
CA TRP A 294 -17.07 -13.15 -3.08
C TRP A 294 -16.78 -14.63 -2.80
N TRP A 295 -16.19 -15.31 -3.78
CA TRP A 295 -15.84 -16.73 -3.68
C TRP A 295 -14.40 -16.97 -4.12
N PRO A 296 -13.69 -17.92 -3.50
CA PRO A 296 -12.40 -18.34 -3.99
C PRO A 296 -12.54 -19.10 -5.31
N ASN A 297 -11.46 -19.14 -6.08
CA ASN A 297 -11.42 -19.78 -7.39
C ASN A 297 -11.97 -21.22 -7.34
N GLY A 298 -12.85 -21.55 -8.27
CA GLY A 298 -13.53 -22.84 -8.38
C GLY A 298 -14.80 -22.99 -7.54
N TYR A 299 -15.20 -21.98 -6.75
CA TYR A 299 -16.42 -21.99 -5.93
C TYR A 299 -17.46 -20.96 -6.35
N GLY A 300 -17.09 -19.99 -7.17
CA GLY A 300 -17.97 -18.95 -7.66
C GLY A 300 -17.18 -17.77 -8.22
N GLN A 301 -17.83 -16.61 -8.34
CA GLN A 301 -17.20 -15.40 -8.82
C GLN A 301 -16.61 -14.61 -7.65
N PRO A 302 -15.40 -14.05 -7.77
CA PRO A 302 -14.80 -13.18 -6.77
C PRO A 302 -15.38 -11.76 -6.86
N ASN A 303 -16.67 -11.60 -6.57
CA ASN A 303 -17.36 -10.32 -6.68
C ASN A 303 -16.82 -9.33 -5.66
N LEU A 304 -16.50 -8.12 -6.13
CA LEU A 304 -15.99 -7.03 -5.30
C LEU A 304 -16.99 -5.87 -5.26
N TYR A 305 -17.03 -5.23 -4.12
CA TYR A 305 -17.72 -3.98 -3.85
C TYR A 305 -16.70 -2.87 -3.61
N THR A 306 -17.11 -1.63 -3.81
CA THR A 306 -16.34 -0.46 -3.42
C THR A 306 -17.15 0.38 -2.44
N CYS A 307 -16.47 1.00 -1.49
CA CYS A 307 -17.07 2.00 -0.60
C CYS A 307 -16.26 3.28 -0.67
N GLU A 308 -16.87 4.35 -1.15
CA GLU A 308 -16.31 5.68 -1.09
C GLU A 308 -16.76 6.33 0.23
N LEU A 309 -15.79 6.74 1.05
CA LEU A 309 -15.99 7.48 2.29
C LEU A 309 -15.52 8.92 2.13
N THR A 310 -16.31 9.87 2.59
CA THR A 310 -15.92 11.27 2.66
C THR A 310 -16.30 11.83 4.03
N TYR A 311 -15.31 12.36 4.75
CA TYR A 311 -15.59 13.12 5.97
C TYR A 311 -15.58 14.62 5.67
N MET A 312 -16.71 15.27 5.95
CA MET A 312 -16.95 16.68 5.66
C MET A 312 -16.83 17.51 6.94
N VAL A 313 -16.05 18.58 6.91
CA VAL A 313 -15.96 19.58 7.98
C VAL A 313 -16.34 20.95 7.40
N ASN A 314 -17.25 21.66 8.03
CA ASN A 314 -17.72 22.97 7.57
C ASN A 314 -18.14 23.01 6.08
N GLY A 315 -18.73 21.91 5.59
CA GLY A 315 -19.19 21.80 4.20
C GLY A 315 -18.10 21.49 3.16
N LYS A 316 -16.83 21.36 3.57
CA LYS A 316 -15.72 20.94 2.72
C LYS A 316 -15.30 19.52 3.05
N ALA A 317 -14.84 18.77 2.03
CA ALA A 317 -14.26 17.45 2.25
C ALA A 317 -12.94 17.61 3.01
N SER A 318 -12.84 17.00 4.20
CA SER A 318 -11.62 16.97 4.99
C SER A 318 -10.76 15.77 4.61
N ASP A 319 -11.34 14.59 4.43
CA ASP A 319 -10.64 13.42 3.89
C ASP A 319 -11.58 12.55 3.08
N LYS A 320 -10.99 11.79 2.14
CA LYS A 320 -11.67 10.81 1.29
C LYS A 320 -10.89 9.51 1.30
N GLN A 321 -11.60 8.40 1.38
CA GLN A 321 -11.04 7.06 1.30
C GLN A 321 -11.89 6.21 0.37
N ASN A 322 -11.24 5.32 -0.37
CA ASN A 322 -11.92 4.33 -1.20
C ASN A 322 -11.50 2.93 -0.74
N ILE A 323 -12.48 2.07 -0.46
CA ILE A 323 -12.26 0.72 0.06
C ILE A 323 -12.83 -0.26 -0.94
N THR A 324 -12.01 -1.18 -1.42
CA THR A 324 -12.48 -2.35 -2.18
C THR A 324 -12.61 -3.53 -1.23
N PHE A 325 -13.72 -4.26 -1.29
CA PHE A 325 -13.94 -5.41 -0.40
C PHE A 325 -14.84 -6.47 -1.04
N GLY A 326 -14.66 -7.73 -0.64
CA GLY A 326 -15.57 -8.83 -0.99
C GLY A 326 -16.54 -9.11 0.16
N ILE A 327 -17.81 -9.33 -0.14
CA ILE A 327 -18.77 -9.82 0.86
C ILE A 327 -18.54 -11.31 1.03
N ARG A 328 -17.90 -11.68 2.13
CA ARG A 328 -17.53 -13.06 2.47
C ARG A 328 -17.45 -13.26 3.98
N GLU A 329 -17.65 -14.47 4.42
CA GLU A 329 -17.45 -14.90 5.79
C GLU A 329 -16.58 -16.15 5.84
N TYR A 330 -15.49 -16.09 6.61
CA TYR A 330 -14.62 -17.23 6.85
C TYR A 330 -15.09 -18.00 8.08
N GLY A 331 -15.10 -19.31 7.98
CA GLY A 331 -15.35 -20.19 9.10
C GLY A 331 -14.35 -21.35 9.12
N SER A 332 -14.23 -21.99 10.26
CA SER A 332 -13.44 -23.22 10.40
C SER A 332 -14.05 -24.12 11.47
N GLU A 333 -13.89 -25.40 11.28
CA GLU A 333 -14.25 -26.42 12.27
C GLU A 333 -13.20 -27.53 12.30
N LEU A 334 -13.05 -28.17 13.45
CA LEU A 334 -12.23 -29.37 13.59
C LEU A 334 -13.16 -30.59 13.57
N VAL A 335 -12.99 -31.48 12.58
CA VAL A 335 -13.69 -32.75 12.47
C VAL A 335 -12.66 -33.87 12.53
N ASP A 336 -12.74 -34.72 13.56
CA ASP A 336 -11.78 -35.80 13.81
C ASP A 336 -10.30 -35.34 13.81
N GLY A 337 -10.05 -34.13 14.33
CA GLY A 337 -8.71 -33.51 14.39
C GLY A 337 -8.23 -32.90 13.07
N VAL A 338 -9.05 -32.90 12.04
CA VAL A 338 -8.76 -32.27 10.73
C VAL A 338 -9.43 -30.90 10.65
N LEU A 339 -8.66 -29.88 10.24
CA LEU A 339 -9.18 -28.54 10.03
C LEU A 339 -9.95 -28.45 8.71
N HIS A 340 -11.25 -28.16 8.81
CA HIS A 340 -12.11 -27.87 7.68
C HIS A 340 -12.32 -26.35 7.59
N LEU A 341 -11.96 -25.76 6.45
CA LEU A 341 -12.21 -24.36 6.16
C LEU A 341 -13.55 -24.20 5.45
N LYS A 342 -14.26 -23.13 5.79
CA LYS A 342 -15.52 -22.74 5.16
C LYS A 342 -15.46 -21.31 4.68
N ILE A 343 -16.06 -21.03 3.52
CA ILE A 343 -16.29 -19.67 3.04
C ILE A 343 -17.78 -19.55 2.70
N ASN A 344 -18.43 -18.55 3.25
CA ASN A 344 -19.89 -18.33 3.13
C ASN A 344 -20.71 -19.58 3.51
N GLY A 345 -20.24 -20.32 4.53
CA GLY A 345 -20.86 -21.55 5.02
C GLY A 345 -20.53 -22.82 4.22
N GLU A 346 -19.90 -22.71 3.05
CA GLU A 346 -19.53 -23.87 2.21
C GLU A 346 -18.12 -24.36 2.52
N PRO A 347 -17.91 -25.69 2.63
CA PRO A 347 -16.58 -26.26 2.77
C PRO A 347 -15.68 -25.94 1.57
N VAL A 348 -14.44 -25.54 1.81
CA VAL A 348 -13.47 -25.22 0.76
C VAL A 348 -12.29 -26.18 0.84
N TYR A 349 -12.03 -26.89 -0.24
CA TYR A 349 -10.82 -27.67 -0.42
C TYR A 349 -9.67 -26.76 -0.90
N VAL A 350 -8.63 -26.63 -0.07
CA VAL A 350 -7.49 -25.75 -0.34
C VAL A 350 -6.61 -26.33 -1.43
N LYS A 351 -6.35 -25.54 -2.46
CA LYS A 351 -5.43 -25.82 -3.55
C LYS A 351 -4.47 -24.64 -3.65
N GLY A 352 -3.20 -24.87 -3.35
CA GLY A 352 -2.23 -23.77 -3.36
C GLY A 352 -0.89 -24.16 -2.80
N GLY A 353 -0.07 -23.18 -2.54
CA GLY A 353 1.28 -23.37 -2.04
C GLY A 353 1.85 -22.12 -1.40
N ASN A 354 3.16 -22.17 -1.12
CA ASN A 354 3.88 -21.03 -0.61
C ASN A 354 4.22 -20.04 -1.74
N TRP A 355 4.17 -18.77 -1.40
CA TRP A 355 4.76 -17.68 -2.17
C TRP A 355 5.88 -17.09 -1.33
N GLY A 356 7.11 -17.29 -1.75
CA GLY A 356 8.27 -16.81 -1.01
C GLY A 356 8.72 -15.42 -1.42
N MET A 357 8.77 -15.13 -2.69
CA MET A 357 9.01 -13.85 -3.38
C MET A 357 8.99 -14.14 -4.89
N SER A 358 8.57 -13.19 -5.69
CA SER A 358 8.63 -13.34 -7.15
C SER A 358 10.05 -13.16 -7.68
N GLU A 359 10.77 -12.25 -7.05
CA GLU A 359 12.13 -11.88 -7.43
C GLU A 359 12.82 -11.22 -6.22
N TYR A 360 14.07 -11.60 -5.95
CA TYR A 360 14.78 -11.28 -4.71
C TYR A 360 15.44 -9.89 -4.67
N MET A 361 15.29 -9.08 -5.70
CA MET A 361 15.67 -7.66 -5.69
C MET A 361 14.44 -6.72 -5.54
N LEU A 362 13.26 -7.26 -5.25
CA LEU A 362 11.98 -6.55 -5.09
C LEU A 362 11.57 -5.78 -6.36
N ARG A 363 11.85 -6.32 -7.55
CA ARG A 363 11.49 -5.71 -8.83
C ARG A 363 10.08 -6.09 -9.32
N CYS A 364 9.47 -7.13 -8.71
CA CYS A 364 8.10 -7.53 -9.04
C CYS A 364 7.11 -6.62 -8.30
N ARG A 365 6.38 -5.81 -9.05
CA ARG A 365 5.39 -4.88 -8.51
C ARG A 365 4.23 -4.69 -9.50
N GLY A 366 3.12 -4.12 -8.99
CA GLY A 366 1.99 -3.66 -9.80
C GLY A 366 1.44 -4.73 -10.75
N GLU A 367 1.49 -4.47 -12.06
CA GLU A 367 0.94 -5.36 -13.09
C GLU A 367 1.56 -6.77 -13.11
N GLU A 368 2.78 -6.94 -12.61
CA GLU A 368 3.37 -8.28 -12.51
C GLU A 368 2.68 -9.16 -11.49
N TYR A 369 2.17 -8.59 -10.40
CA TYR A 369 1.35 -9.35 -9.46
C TYR A 369 0.03 -9.78 -10.12
N ASP A 370 -0.62 -8.88 -10.85
CA ASP A 370 -1.86 -9.19 -11.55
C ASP A 370 -1.67 -10.37 -12.52
N LEU A 371 -0.61 -10.34 -13.34
CA LEU A 371 -0.29 -11.43 -14.26
C LEU A 371 -0.03 -12.75 -13.52
N LYS A 372 0.77 -12.73 -12.44
CA LYS A 372 1.15 -13.95 -11.71
C LYS A 372 -0.03 -14.56 -10.98
N LEU A 373 -0.88 -13.76 -10.34
CA LEU A 373 -2.09 -14.23 -9.67
C LEU A 373 -3.13 -14.75 -10.67
N LYS A 374 -3.25 -14.12 -11.84
CA LYS A 374 -4.05 -14.63 -12.94
C LYS A 374 -3.62 -16.03 -13.36
N LEU A 375 -2.30 -16.26 -13.51
CA LEU A 375 -1.77 -17.59 -13.84
C LEU A 375 -2.06 -18.62 -12.75
N HIS A 376 -1.99 -18.26 -11.47
CA HIS A 376 -2.40 -19.13 -10.35
C HIS A 376 -3.88 -19.47 -10.42
N ASN A 377 -4.73 -18.49 -10.73
CA ASN A 377 -6.15 -18.72 -10.93
C ASN A 377 -6.41 -19.70 -12.11
N GLU A 378 -5.73 -19.52 -13.25
CA GLU A 378 -5.83 -20.41 -14.41
C GLU A 378 -5.35 -21.85 -14.11
N MET A 379 -4.40 -22.01 -13.17
CA MET A 379 -3.97 -23.31 -12.64
C MET A 379 -4.92 -23.88 -11.56
N HIS A 380 -6.06 -23.25 -11.33
CA HIS A 380 -7.07 -23.64 -10.34
C HIS A 380 -6.59 -23.57 -8.88
N PHE A 381 -5.64 -22.72 -8.57
CA PHE A 381 -5.32 -22.38 -7.17
C PHE A 381 -6.39 -21.45 -6.60
N ASN A 382 -6.67 -21.63 -5.30
CA ASN A 382 -7.63 -20.83 -4.56
C ASN A 382 -7.10 -20.35 -3.21
N MET A 383 -5.82 -20.58 -2.94
CA MET A 383 -5.13 -20.09 -1.77
C MET A 383 -3.62 -19.93 -2.03
N ILE A 384 -3.06 -18.87 -1.52
CA ILE A 384 -1.61 -18.66 -1.47
C ILE A 384 -1.23 -18.41 0.00
N ARG A 385 -0.20 -19.11 0.47
CA ARG A 385 0.42 -18.78 1.73
C ARG A 385 1.59 -17.83 1.46
N ASN A 386 1.43 -16.57 1.81
CA ASN A 386 2.53 -15.60 1.81
C ASN A 386 3.55 -16.02 2.87
N TRP A 387 4.65 -16.67 2.43
CA TRP A 387 5.61 -17.30 3.33
C TRP A 387 6.38 -16.23 4.11
N ILE A 388 6.21 -16.25 5.46
CA ILE A 388 6.84 -15.33 6.41
C ILE A 388 6.63 -13.84 6.03
N GLY A 389 5.48 -13.50 5.42
CA GLY A 389 5.20 -12.13 5.03
C GLY A 389 6.16 -11.58 3.97
N SER A 390 6.61 -12.41 3.03
CA SER A 390 7.58 -12.01 2.01
C SER A 390 7.07 -10.98 1.01
N VAL A 391 5.76 -10.72 0.98
CA VAL A 391 5.13 -9.69 0.15
C VAL A 391 4.31 -8.78 1.05
N THR A 392 4.57 -7.49 0.97
CA THR A 392 3.87 -6.44 1.71
C THR A 392 3.03 -5.53 0.81
N ASP A 393 3.28 -5.59 -0.50
CA ASP A 393 2.66 -4.74 -1.52
C ASP A 393 1.15 -4.94 -1.58
N ASP A 394 0.39 -3.86 -1.54
CA ASP A 394 -1.08 -3.89 -1.59
C ASP A 394 -1.60 -4.52 -2.90
N GLU A 395 -0.91 -4.31 -4.03
CA GLU A 395 -1.27 -4.85 -5.35
C GLU A 395 -1.31 -6.39 -5.39
N PHE A 396 -0.48 -7.05 -4.56
CA PHE A 396 -0.54 -8.51 -4.43
C PHE A 396 -1.88 -8.96 -3.82
N TYR A 397 -2.32 -8.29 -2.77
CA TYR A 397 -3.58 -8.61 -2.08
C TYR A 397 -4.80 -8.22 -2.91
N GLU A 398 -4.72 -7.08 -3.62
CA GLU A 398 -5.75 -6.65 -4.57
C GLU A 398 -5.92 -7.67 -5.71
N ALA A 399 -4.82 -8.21 -6.23
CA ALA A 399 -4.86 -9.27 -7.23
C ALA A 399 -5.44 -10.58 -6.65
N CYS A 400 -5.13 -10.94 -5.40
CA CYS A 400 -5.76 -12.06 -4.71
C CYS A 400 -7.27 -11.88 -4.57
N ASP A 401 -7.73 -10.70 -4.18
CA ASP A 401 -9.15 -10.39 -4.07
C ASP A 401 -9.87 -10.42 -5.43
N LYS A 402 -9.20 -9.97 -6.48
CA LYS A 402 -9.71 -9.94 -7.87
C LYS A 402 -9.86 -11.33 -8.47
N TYR A 403 -8.94 -12.25 -8.19
CA TYR A 403 -8.91 -13.56 -8.83
C TYR A 403 -9.48 -14.69 -7.97
N GLY A 404 -9.77 -14.46 -6.70
CA GLY A 404 -10.29 -15.48 -5.80
C GLY A 404 -9.21 -16.42 -5.26
#